data_265a036b344a289465f3f2c18592cc31
#
_entry.id   265a036b344a289465f3f2c18592cc31
#
_cell.length_a   1.000
_cell.length_b   1.000
_cell.length_c   1.000
_cell.angle_alpha   90.00
_cell.angle_beta   90.00
_cell.angle_gamma   90.00
#
_symmetry.space_group_name_H-M   'P 1'
#
loop_
_entity.id
_entity.type
_entity.pdbx_description
1 polymer ?
#
loop_
_entity_poly.entity_id
_entity_poly.type
_entity_poly.pdbx_seq_one_letter_code
_entity_poly.pdbx_strand_id
1 'polypeptide(L)'
;SIDLSSYQDESLPRYVGICIYLDTTEAVGSVTLKLFPGTPAESPQLPSIPQDADHVRLLMYAVRLNPGTESLTERDWYDYREDRNVCGYCRCILGKCKVTDMLAQLAQITAEMQEYNETVTELTNKVDTLQTEVDDIIGGIVEIGTCGENIHYVLYENGKLLLHGSGATFDYEIGQSPFWENEDIRSLVVSDGITKIGNSLFERCKSMASASFPASLTEIGERSFFMYDQGGLTELNLPASVTTIGEKAFACESLTSVTLPATLATLGTYMFMDSRTLTSARVECEEVPGFCFVGTPLQSLTLSNNVKKLGSHMINYTPLHELTYEGSLDDWAAVTKGGNWDNNSGQGDPHGLDRVQCLDGYMEYDRENREWTEVRE
;
A
#
# COMPACT_ATOMS: atom_id res chain seq x y z
N SER A 1 -5.20 -10.33 25.07
CA SER A 1 -4.95 -10.90 26.42
C SER A 1 -5.93 -10.23 27.41
N ILE A 2 -6.49 -11.02 28.30
CA ILE A 2 -7.37 -10.50 29.37
C ILE A 2 -6.47 -10.32 30.60
N ASP A 3 -6.42 -9.10 31.12
CA ASP A 3 -5.71 -8.79 32.37
C ASP A 3 -6.64 -9.05 33.55
N LEU A 4 -6.26 -9.98 34.42
CA LEU A 4 -6.98 -10.36 35.62
C LEU A 4 -6.29 -9.89 36.90
N SER A 5 -5.18 -9.19 36.82
CA SER A 5 -4.37 -8.76 37.97
C SER A 5 -5.15 -7.89 38.98
N SER A 6 -6.02 -6.99 38.47
CA SER A 6 -6.85 -6.11 39.27
C SER A 6 -7.97 -6.83 40.07
N TYR A 7 -8.19 -8.12 39.81
CA TYR A 7 -9.22 -8.93 40.43
C TYR A 7 -8.66 -9.90 41.48
N GLN A 8 -7.36 -9.93 41.69
CA GLN A 8 -6.76 -10.76 42.75
C GLN A 8 -7.07 -10.17 44.12
N ASP A 9 -7.30 -11.06 45.08
CA ASP A 9 -7.39 -10.72 46.52
C ASP A 9 -6.11 -11.20 47.22
N GLU A 10 -5.59 -10.43 48.17
CA GLU A 10 -4.32 -10.74 48.85
C GLU A 10 -4.38 -11.98 49.74
N SER A 11 -5.58 -12.36 50.21
CA SER A 11 -5.75 -13.38 51.23
C SER A 11 -6.69 -14.53 50.87
N LEU A 12 -7.69 -14.29 50.03
CA LEU A 12 -8.73 -15.27 49.75
C LEU A 12 -8.91 -15.52 48.25
N PRO A 13 -9.17 -16.76 47.83
CA PRO A 13 -9.48 -17.08 46.45
C PRO A 13 -10.85 -16.50 46.01
N ARG A 14 -10.97 -16.17 44.72
CA ARG A 14 -12.26 -15.78 44.13
C ARG A 14 -12.41 -16.37 42.72
N TYR A 15 -13.62 -16.44 42.24
CA TYR A 15 -13.89 -16.65 40.81
C TYR A 15 -14.09 -15.33 40.10
N VAL A 16 -13.62 -15.24 38.85
CA VAL A 16 -13.94 -14.15 37.92
C VAL A 16 -14.66 -14.77 36.73
N GLY A 17 -15.89 -14.39 36.51
CA GLY A 17 -16.69 -14.82 35.36
C GLY A 17 -16.30 -14.04 34.13
N ILE A 18 -16.08 -14.75 33.01
CA ILE A 18 -15.88 -14.16 31.68
C ILE A 18 -17.18 -14.35 30.92
N CYS A 19 -17.85 -13.25 30.63
CA CYS A 19 -19.18 -13.25 30.03
C CYS A 19 -19.13 -12.61 28.63
N ILE A 20 -19.90 -13.14 27.72
CA ILE A 20 -20.34 -12.38 26.54
C ILE A 20 -21.40 -11.38 27.03
N TYR A 21 -21.15 -10.12 26.71
CA TYR A 21 -22.03 -9.00 27.05
C TYR A 21 -22.57 -8.41 25.75
N LEU A 22 -23.88 -8.46 25.59
CA LEU A 22 -24.62 -7.86 24.50
C LEU A 22 -25.38 -6.64 25.05
N ASP A 23 -25.04 -5.47 24.56
CA ASP A 23 -25.76 -4.22 24.82
C ASP A 23 -26.81 -4.03 23.71
N THR A 24 -28.06 -3.95 24.10
CA THR A 24 -29.19 -3.77 23.18
C THR A 24 -29.73 -2.35 23.17
N THR A 25 -29.10 -1.42 23.91
CA THR A 25 -29.52 -0.02 23.96
C THR A 25 -29.13 0.79 22.75
N GLU A 26 -28.11 0.34 22.01
CA GLU A 26 -27.63 1.00 20.81
C GLU A 26 -28.28 0.39 19.56
N ALA A 27 -28.49 1.22 18.52
CA ALA A 27 -29.10 0.80 17.25
C ALA A 27 -28.33 -0.31 16.53
N VAL A 28 -27.03 -0.42 16.79
CA VAL A 28 -26.16 -1.53 16.41
C VAL A 28 -25.67 -2.15 17.71
N GLY A 29 -26.28 -3.23 18.14
CA GLY A 29 -25.92 -3.91 19.38
C GLY A 29 -24.43 -4.25 19.45
N SER A 30 -23.74 -3.85 20.51
CA SER A 30 -22.34 -4.17 20.71
C SER A 30 -22.18 -5.50 21.46
N VAL A 31 -21.28 -6.35 20.98
CA VAL A 31 -20.90 -7.60 21.65
C VAL A 31 -19.50 -7.43 22.22
N THR A 32 -19.38 -7.49 23.54
CA THR A 32 -18.11 -7.36 24.25
C THR A 32 -17.89 -8.49 25.23
N LEU A 33 -16.64 -8.72 25.61
CA LEU A 33 -16.32 -9.57 26.75
C LEU A 33 -16.23 -8.71 28.01
N LYS A 34 -17.00 -9.05 29.04
CA LYS A 34 -16.94 -8.41 30.35
C LYS A 34 -16.54 -9.39 31.43
N LEU A 35 -15.85 -8.87 32.44
CA LEU A 35 -15.42 -9.60 33.61
C LEU A 35 -16.33 -9.27 34.79
N PHE A 36 -16.78 -10.31 35.49
CA PHE A 36 -17.62 -10.20 36.65
C PHE A 36 -16.90 -10.88 37.81
N PRO A 37 -16.32 -10.12 38.75
CA PRO A 37 -15.66 -10.68 39.92
C PRO A 37 -16.67 -11.20 40.94
N GLY A 38 -16.41 -12.40 41.44
CA GLY A 38 -17.09 -12.94 42.59
C GLY A 38 -16.51 -12.42 43.90
N THR A 39 -17.19 -12.69 45.02
CA THR A 39 -16.71 -12.32 46.36
C THR A 39 -15.57 -13.26 46.79
N PRO A 40 -14.44 -12.73 47.32
CA PRO A 40 -13.39 -13.54 47.89
C PRO A 40 -13.91 -14.31 49.12
N ALA A 41 -13.61 -15.59 49.20
CA ALA A 41 -14.00 -16.47 50.31
C ALA A 41 -13.10 -17.72 50.34
N GLU A 42 -13.03 -18.40 51.50
CA GLU A 42 -12.36 -19.69 51.62
C GLU A 42 -12.91 -20.73 50.62
N SER A 43 -14.23 -20.69 50.41
CA SER A 43 -14.94 -21.48 49.41
C SER A 43 -15.69 -20.56 48.45
N PRO A 44 -15.01 -19.98 47.46
CA PRO A 44 -15.62 -18.96 46.62
C PRO A 44 -16.73 -19.56 45.75
N GLN A 45 -17.79 -18.79 45.55
CA GLN A 45 -18.89 -19.14 44.66
C GLN A 45 -18.72 -18.42 43.33
N LEU A 46 -19.34 -18.95 42.30
CA LEU A 46 -19.40 -18.28 41.01
C LEU A 46 -20.05 -16.92 41.14
N PRO A 47 -19.55 -15.90 40.43
CA PRO A 47 -20.17 -14.58 40.48
C PRO A 47 -21.63 -14.62 39.99
N SER A 48 -22.50 -13.90 40.68
CA SER A 48 -23.83 -13.63 40.17
C SER A 48 -23.71 -12.70 38.96
N ILE A 49 -24.22 -13.15 37.82
CA ILE A 49 -24.22 -12.36 36.59
C ILE A 49 -25.54 -11.60 36.52
N PRO A 50 -25.58 -10.28 36.80
CA PRO A 50 -26.81 -9.51 36.77
C PRO A 50 -27.39 -9.47 35.37
N GLN A 51 -28.70 -9.58 35.27
CA GLN A 51 -29.45 -9.50 34.02
C GLN A 51 -30.41 -8.30 34.11
N ASP A 52 -30.58 -7.61 33.01
CA ASP A 52 -31.54 -6.52 32.88
C ASP A 52 -32.19 -6.51 31.49
N ALA A 53 -33.11 -5.58 31.24
CA ALA A 53 -33.84 -5.54 29.98
C ALA A 53 -32.98 -5.12 28.78
N ASP A 54 -31.93 -4.39 29.05
CA ASP A 54 -31.10 -3.72 28.01
C ASP A 54 -29.80 -4.48 27.71
N HIS A 55 -29.48 -5.51 28.54
CA HIS A 55 -28.23 -6.22 28.42
C HIS A 55 -28.42 -7.73 28.59
N VAL A 56 -27.92 -8.50 27.66
CA VAL A 56 -27.83 -9.97 27.76
C VAL A 56 -26.40 -10.34 28.13
N ARG A 57 -26.25 -11.15 29.18
CA ARG A 57 -24.93 -11.58 29.70
C ARG A 57 -24.90 -13.10 29.81
N LEU A 58 -23.98 -13.74 29.11
CA LEU A 58 -23.79 -15.17 29.11
C LEU A 58 -22.44 -15.53 29.73
N LEU A 59 -22.43 -16.25 30.84
CA LEU A 59 -21.21 -16.77 31.43
C LEU A 59 -20.65 -17.88 30.53
N MET A 60 -19.44 -17.64 30.00
CA MET A 60 -18.72 -18.58 29.15
C MET A 60 -17.68 -19.39 29.93
N TYR A 61 -16.94 -18.68 30.78
CA TYR A 61 -15.88 -19.24 31.56
C TYR A 61 -15.85 -18.62 32.95
N ALA A 62 -15.36 -19.35 33.94
CA ALA A 62 -14.92 -18.76 35.18
C ALA A 62 -13.46 -19.13 35.44
N VAL A 63 -12.71 -18.18 35.96
CA VAL A 63 -11.33 -18.37 36.34
C VAL A 63 -11.22 -18.27 37.85
N ARG A 64 -10.61 -19.25 38.48
CA ARG A 64 -10.30 -19.21 39.90
C ARG A 64 -8.98 -18.50 40.11
N LEU A 65 -9.02 -17.37 40.78
CA LEU A 65 -7.83 -16.62 41.17
C LEU A 65 -7.52 -16.96 42.63
N ASN A 66 -6.38 -17.59 42.86
CA ASN A 66 -5.86 -17.84 44.21
C ASN A 66 -4.91 -16.70 44.61
N PRO A 67 -4.76 -16.41 45.92
CA PRO A 67 -3.81 -15.41 46.40
C PRO A 67 -2.39 -15.70 45.87
N GLY A 68 -1.71 -14.69 45.34
CA GLY A 68 -0.33 -14.82 44.85
C GLY A 68 -0.17 -15.56 43.52
N THR A 69 -1.25 -15.77 42.78
CA THR A 69 -1.15 -16.43 41.44
C THR A 69 -0.49 -15.49 40.44
N GLU A 70 0.72 -15.83 39.97
CA GLU A 70 1.44 -15.06 38.94
C GLU A 70 1.08 -15.51 37.51
N SER A 71 0.62 -16.75 37.35
CA SER A 71 0.19 -17.31 36.07
C SER A 71 -0.96 -18.29 36.25
N LEU A 72 -1.85 -18.35 35.26
CA LEU A 72 -3.01 -19.25 35.22
C LEU A 72 -2.61 -20.55 34.53
N THR A 73 -3.07 -21.68 35.05
CA THR A 73 -2.95 -23.01 34.46
C THR A 73 -4.31 -23.48 33.94
N GLU A 74 -4.34 -24.55 33.13
CA GLU A 74 -5.61 -25.14 32.66
C GLU A 74 -6.55 -25.54 33.80
N ARG A 75 -6.02 -25.83 35.00
CA ARG A 75 -6.82 -26.20 36.19
C ARG A 75 -7.55 -25.03 36.83
N ASP A 76 -7.18 -23.81 36.49
CA ASP A 76 -7.80 -22.58 37.02
C ASP A 76 -8.98 -22.13 36.16
N TRP A 77 -9.21 -22.77 35.02
CA TRP A 77 -10.28 -22.44 34.08
C TRP A 77 -11.43 -23.43 34.18
N TYR A 78 -12.65 -22.89 34.26
CA TYR A 78 -13.88 -23.65 34.24
C TYR A 78 -14.69 -23.22 33.02
N ASP A 79 -14.95 -24.18 32.12
CA ASP A 79 -15.75 -23.94 30.91
C ASP A 79 -17.22 -24.25 31.19
N TYR A 80 -18.07 -23.24 31.11
CA TYR A 80 -19.50 -23.36 31.36
C TYR A 80 -20.34 -23.27 30.09
N ARG A 81 -19.75 -23.24 28.92
CA ARG A 81 -20.48 -23.15 27.65
C ARG A 81 -21.47 -24.31 27.46
N GLU A 82 -21.17 -25.45 28.02
CA GLU A 82 -22.01 -26.65 27.94
C GLU A 82 -22.81 -26.95 29.21
N ASP A 83 -22.55 -26.23 30.29
CA ASP A 83 -23.30 -26.42 31.55
C ASP A 83 -24.67 -25.75 31.49
N ARG A 84 -25.70 -26.60 31.34
CA ARG A 84 -27.11 -26.18 31.26
C ARG A 84 -27.62 -25.51 32.54
N ASN A 85 -26.99 -25.70 33.69
CA ASN A 85 -27.41 -25.12 34.93
C ASN A 85 -26.80 -23.72 35.18
N VAL A 86 -25.63 -23.47 34.63
CA VAL A 86 -24.90 -22.21 34.76
C VAL A 86 -25.19 -21.27 33.61
N CYS A 87 -25.27 -21.81 32.38
CA CYS A 87 -25.67 -21.11 31.16
C CYS A 87 -27.22 -21.10 30.99
N GLY A 88 -27.97 -21.07 32.08
CA GLY A 88 -29.42 -21.26 32.11
C GLY A 88 -30.24 -20.31 31.22
N TYR A 89 -29.66 -19.20 30.79
CA TYR A 89 -30.32 -18.26 29.87
C TYR A 89 -30.41 -18.75 28.42
N CYS A 90 -29.55 -19.67 28.00
CA CYS A 90 -29.75 -20.35 26.71
C CYS A 90 -31.10 -21.09 26.61
N ARG A 91 -31.71 -21.38 27.73
CA ARG A 91 -32.97 -22.12 27.78
C ARG A 91 -34.22 -21.27 27.57
N CYS A 92 -34.19 -19.99 27.92
CA CYS A 92 -35.36 -19.11 27.82
C CYS A 92 -35.52 -18.46 26.45
N ILE A 93 -34.44 -18.12 25.76
CA ILE A 93 -34.47 -17.53 24.43
C ILE A 93 -34.42 -18.63 23.34
N LEU A 94 -33.81 -19.77 23.63
CA LEU A 94 -33.51 -20.82 22.65
C LEU A 94 -34.32 -22.07 22.83
N GLY A 95 -35.55 -21.97 23.25
CA GLY A 95 -36.49 -23.09 23.55
C GLY A 95 -36.59 -24.21 22.53
N LYS A 96 -35.84 -24.22 21.44
CA LYS A 96 -35.68 -25.29 20.43
C LYS A 96 -34.44 -25.14 19.52
N CYS A 97 -33.52 -24.19 19.74
CA CYS A 97 -32.36 -24.10 18.86
C CYS A 97 -31.26 -25.08 19.25
N LYS A 98 -30.80 -25.87 18.30
CA LYS A 98 -29.58 -26.68 18.43
C LYS A 98 -28.39 -25.73 18.43
N VAL A 99 -27.34 -26.05 19.18
CA VAL A 99 -26.06 -25.27 19.20
C VAL A 99 -25.50 -25.07 17.80
N THR A 100 -25.72 -26.05 16.90
CA THR A 100 -25.35 -25.97 15.48
C THR A 100 -26.09 -24.85 14.73
N ASP A 101 -27.34 -24.55 15.08
CA ASP A 101 -28.15 -23.53 14.40
C ASP A 101 -27.70 -22.12 14.88
N MET A 102 -27.31 -22.01 16.15
CA MET A 102 -26.71 -20.78 16.70
C MET A 102 -25.34 -20.48 16.09
N LEU A 103 -24.48 -21.49 15.93
CA LEU A 103 -23.16 -21.31 15.30
C LEU A 103 -23.30 -20.89 13.84
N ALA A 104 -24.32 -21.45 13.13
CA ALA A 104 -24.60 -21.04 11.76
C ALA A 104 -25.11 -19.58 11.69
N GLN A 105 -26.00 -19.18 12.61
CA GLN A 105 -26.47 -17.80 12.69
C GLN A 105 -25.36 -16.82 13.07
N LEU A 106 -24.49 -17.18 14.03
CA LEU A 106 -23.32 -16.37 14.37
C LEU A 106 -22.35 -16.23 13.19
N ALA A 107 -22.11 -17.30 12.43
CA ALA A 107 -21.28 -17.24 11.24
C ALA A 107 -21.90 -16.33 10.17
N GLN A 108 -23.23 -16.39 9.99
CA GLN A 108 -23.94 -15.53 9.07
C GLN A 108 -23.86 -14.06 9.50
N ILE A 109 -24.13 -13.75 10.77
CA ILE A 109 -24.01 -12.38 11.32
C ILE A 109 -22.58 -11.87 11.19
N THR A 110 -21.57 -12.72 11.40
CA THR A 110 -20.18 -12.34 11.24
C THR A 110 -19.86 -11.97 9.79
N ALA A 111 -20.38 -12.73 8.82
CA ALA A 111 -20.23 -12.45 7.40
C ALA A 111 -20.94 -11.15 6.99
N GLU A 112 -22.17 -10.93 7.47
CA GLU A 112 -22.95 -9.71 7.25
C GLU A 112 -22.25 -8.48 7.87
N MET A 113 -21.65 -8.62 9.06
CA MET A 113 -20.85 -7.56 9.69
C MET A 113 -19.58 -7.25 8.89
N GLN A 114 -18.98 -8.26 8.28
CA GLN A 114 -17.78 -8.07 7.45
C GLN A 114 -18.13 -7.29 6.18
N GLU A 115 -19.21 -7.65 5.48
CA GLU A 115 -19.74 -6.92 4.33
C GLU A 115 -20.12 -5.48 4.70
N TYR A 116 -20.71 -5.28 5.88
CA TYR A 116 -21.06 -3.95 6.38
C TYR A 116 -19.82 -3.10 6.65
N ASN A 117 -18.77 -3.69 7.23
CA ASN A 117 -17.50 -3.00 7.47
C ASN A 117 -16.79 -2.60 6.16
N GLU A 118 -16.85 -3.46 5.14
CA GLU A 118 -16.33 -3.13 3.80
C GLU A 118 -17.10 -1.96 3.19
N THR A 119 -18.42 -1.96 3.30
CA THR A 119 -19.28 -0.86 2.85
C THR A 119 -19.00 0.45 3.61
N VAL A 120 -18.82 0.39 4.93
CA VAL A 120 -18.47 1.55 5.75
C VAL A 120 -17.10 2.09 5.35
N THR A 121 -16.15 1.23 5.08
CA THR A 121 -14.81 1.64 4.62
C THR A 121 -14.89 2.34 3.26
N GLU A 122 -15.68 1.80 2.33
CA GLU A 122 -15.92 2.43 1.01
C GLU A 122 -16.59 3.80 1.14
N LEU A 123 -17.62 3.91 2.00
CA LEU A 123 -18.29 5.18 2.27
C LEU A 123 -17.37 6.19 2.93
N THR A 124 -16.53 5.77 3.86
CA THR A 124 -15.55 6.64 4.50
C THR A 124 -14.57 7.21 3.46
N ASN A 125 -14.05 6.36 2.58
CA ASN A 125 -13.18 6.80 1.50
C ASN A 125 -13.87 7.78 0.55
N LYS A 126 -15.17 7.58 0.27
CA LYS A 126 -15.96 8.54 -0.52
C LYS A 126 -16.16 9.87 0.20
N VAL A 127 -16.39 9.85 1.51
CA VAL A 127 -16.52 11.08 2.32
C VAL A 127 -15.21 11.86 2.32
N ASP A 128 -14.08 11.19 2.50
CA ASP A 128 -12.74 11.83 2.46
C ASP A 128 -12.48 12.46 1.08
N THR A 129 -12.88 11.78 0.01
CA THR A 129 -12.79 12.29 -1.35
C THR A 129 -13.65 13.54 -1.53
N LEU A 130 -14.92 13.49 -1.11
CA LEU A 130 -15.84 14.63 -1.18
C LEU A 130 -15.38 15.81 -0.31
N GLN A 131 -14.81 15.54 0.86
CA GLN A 131 -14.23 16.59 1.71
C GLN A 131 -13.07 17.29 1.01
N THR A 132 -12.22 16.51 0.34
CA THR A 132 -11.11 17.06 -0.46
C THR A 132 -11.64 17.92 -1.60
N GLU A 133 -12.68 17.47 -2.32
CA GLU A 133 -13.32 18.23 -3.40
C GLU A 133 -13.97 19.54 -2.88
N VAL A 134 -14.57 19.50 -1.70
CA VAL A 134 -15.17 20.70 -1.05
C VAL A 134 -14.07 21.68 -0.65
N ASP A 135 -12.98 21.22 -0.05
CA ASP A 135 -11.86 22.08 0.33
C ASP A 135 -11.22 22.73 -0.91
N ASP A 136 -11.21 22.04 -2.04
CA ASP A 136 -10.75 22.56 -3.32
C ASP A 136 -11.68 23.65 -3.89
N ILE A 137 -12.99 23.46 -3.79
CA ILE A 137 -13.98 24.48 -4.21
C ILE A 137 -13.86 25.75 -3.35
N ILE A 138 -13.52 25.57 -2.06
CA ILE A 138 -13.28 26.69 -1.13
C ILE A 138 -11.98 27.42 -1.46
N GLY A 139 -10.98 26.74 -2.06
CA GLY A 139 -9.66 27.29 -2.41
C GLY A 139 -9.65 28.32 -3.55
N GLY A 140 -10.80 28.57 -4.19
CA GLY A 140 -10.89 29.50 -5.32
C GLY A 140 -10.36 28.92 -6.64
N ILE A 141 -11.00 29.27 -7.74
CA ILE A 141 -10.58 28.89 -9.10
C ILE A 141 -9.71 30.01 -9.68
N VAL A 142 -8.51 29.67 -10.11
CA VAL A 142 -7.57 30.58 -10.79
C VAL A 142 -7.76 30.53 -12.29
N GLU A 143 -7.87 29.31 -12.85
CA GLU A 143 -7.92 29.12 -14.28
C GLU A 143 -8.77 27.89 -14.63
N ILE A 144 -9.50 27.99 -15.74
CA ILE A 144 -10.23 26.88 -16.37
C ILE A 144 -9.90 26.82 -17.85
N GLY A 145 -9.87 25.62 -18.41
CA GLY A 145 -9.61 25.45 -19.84
C GLY A 145 -9.81 24.04 -20.31
N THR A 146 -9.27 23.74 -21.49
CA THR A 146 -9.32 22.42 -22.10
C THR A 146 -7.91 21.96 -22.48
N CYS A 147 -7.63 20.68 -22.27
CA CYS A 147 -6.35 20.06 -22.65
C CYS A 147 -6.54 18.71 -23.38
N GLY A 148 -7.73 18.46 -23.87
CA GLY A 148 -8.13 17.33 -24.69
C GLY A 148 -9.49 17.62 -25.35
N GLU A 149 -9.93 16.77 -26.28
CA GLU A 149 -11.19 16.98 -26.99
C GLU A 149 -12.39 17.04 -26.03
N ASN A 150 -12.40 16.16 -25.03
CA ASN A 150 -13.40 16.09 -23.97
C ASN A 150 -12.79 16.15 -22.57
N ILE A 151 -11.64 16.81 -22.43
CA ILE A 151 -10.95 16.96 -21.16
C ILE A 151 -10.82 18.43 -20.83
N HIS A 152 -11.34 18.79 -19.67
CA HIS A 152 -11.28 20.12 -19.11
C HIS A 152 -10.34 20.12 -17.90
N TYR A 153 -9.80 21.28 -17.59
CA TYR A 153 -9.01 21.45 -16.38
C TYR A 153 -9.49 22.62 -15.53
N VAL A 154 -9.23 22.51 -14.25
CA VAL A 154 -9.44 23.56 -13.26
C VAL A 154 -8.17 23.67 -12.42
N LEU A 155 -7.57 24.86 -12.41
CA LEU A 155 -6.49 25.21 -11.50
C LEU A 155 -7.04 26.03 -10.33
N TYR A 156 -6.74 25.60 -9.12
CA TYR A 156 -7.18 26.24 -7.88
C TYR A 156 -6.05 27.08 -7.24
N GLU A 157 -6.42 28.07 -6.41
CA GLU A 157 -5.48 28.96 -5.71
C GLU A 157 -4.49 28.20 -4.82
N ASN A 158 -4.88 27.04 -4.30
CA ASN A 158 -3.99 26.16 -3.52
C ASN A 158 -2.94 25.42 -4.36
N GLY A 159 -2.97 25.60 -5.67
CA GLY A 159 -2.08 24.96 -6.64
C GLY A 159 -2.50 23.56 -7.07
N LYS A 160 -3.72 23.12 -6.75
CA LYS A 160 -4.26 21.88 -7.27
C LYS A 160 -4.75 22.06 -8.71
N LEU A 161 -4.29 21.22 -9.61
CA LEU A 161 -4.80 21.10 -10.97
C LEU A 161 -5.66 19.83 -11.07
N LEU A 162 -6.93 20.00 -11.41
CA LEU A 162 -7.87 18.92 -11.67
C LEU A 162 -8.08 18.78 -13.18
N LEU A 163 -7.84 17.57 -13.70
CA LEU A 163 -8.30 17.19 -15.05
C LEU A 163 -9.56 16.34 -14.93
N HIS A 164 -10.60 16.71 -15.66
CA HIS A 164 -11.85 15.93 -15.68
C HIS A 164 -12.40 15.80 -17.10
N GLY A 165 -13.14 14.72 -17.33
CA GLY A 165 -13.66 14.36 -18.64
C GLY A 165 -13.31 12.94 -19.04
N SER A 166 -13.15 12.68 -20.33
CA SER A 166 -12.86 11.33 -20.83
C SER A 166 -12.00 11.33 -22.09
N GLY A 167 -11.25 10.23 -22.28
CA GLY A 167 -10.39 10.03 -23.44
C GLY A 167 -8.95 10.50 -23.21
N ALA A 168 -8.30 11.00 -24.24
CA ALA A 168 -6.91 11.41 -24.25
C ALA A 168 -6.75 12.92 -24.11
N THR A 169 -5.75 13.38 -23.36
CA THR A 169 -5.29 14.76 -23.48
C THR A 169 -4.54 14.94 -24.80
N PHE A 170 -4.43 16.20 -25.25
CA PHE A 170 -3.66 16.49 -26.45
C PHE A 170 -2.16 16.19 -26.25
N ASP A 171 -1.51 15.81 -27.34
CA ASP A 171 -0.05 15.83 -27.45
C ASP A 171 0.39 17.25 -27.81
N TYR A 172 1.37 17.78 -27.07
CA TYR A 172 1.90 19.10 -27.28
C TYR A 172 3.34 19.03 -27.77
N GLU A 173 3.72 19.99 -28.61
CA GLU A 173 5.12 20.29 -28.87
C GLU A 173 5.73 20.96 -27.63
N ILE A 174 7.05 20.87 -27.49
CA ILE A 174 7.79 21.48 -26.39
C ILE A 174 7.43 22.98 -26.28
N GLY A 175 7.02 23.41 -25.11
CA GLY A 175 6.66 24.81 -24.87
C GLY A 175 5.26 25.22 -25.32
N GLN A 176 4.42 24.31 -25.80
CA GLN A 176 3.08 24.64 -26.30
C GLN A 176 1.94 24.19 -25.38
N SER A 177 2.24 23.45 -24.31
CA SER A 177 1.23 23.05 -23.33
C SER A 177 0.71 24.28 -22.56
N PRO A 178 -0.58 24.32 -22.19
CA PRO A 178 -1.11 25.36 -21.32
C PRO A 178 -0.46 25.37 -19.94
N PHE A 179 0.21 24.27 -19.56
CA PHE A 179 0.89 24.13 -18.28
C PHE A 179 2.41 24.30 -18.36
N TRP A 180 2.95 24.63 -19.52
CA TRP A 180 4.39 24.83 -19.70
C TRP A 180 4.98 25.81 -18.67
N GLU A 181 6.01 25.35 -17.91
CA GLU A 181 6.68 26.15 -16.87
C GLU A 181 5.74 26.76 -15.82
N ASN A 182 4.55 26.20 -15.62
CA ASN A 182 3.61 26.71 -14.63
C ASN A 182 4.08 26.37 -13.21
N GLU A 183 4.48 27.38 -12.44
CA GLU A 183 4.98 27.26 -11.08
C GLU A 183 3.87 27.25 -10.02
N ASP A 184 2.63 27.56 -10.38
CA ASP A 184 1.49 27.56 -9.47
C ASP A 184 0.94 26.16 -9.27
N ILE A 185 1.19 25.22 -10.19
CA ILE A 185 0.70 23.85 -10.10
C ILE A 185 1.57 23.08 -9.09
N ARG A 186 0.97 22.66 -7.98
CA ARG A 186 1.61 21.92 -6.87
C ARG A 186 1.19 20.46 -6.80
N SER A 187 -0.03 20.17 -7.21
CA SER A 187 -0.58 18.81 -7.23
C SER A 187 -1.48 18.61 -8.45
N LEU A 188 -1.50 17.41 -8.98
CA LEU A 188 -2.32 17.00 -10.11
C LEU A 188 -3.30 15.90 -9.66
N VAL A 189 -4.57 16.07 -10.01
CA VAL A 189 -5.58 15.02 -9.92
C VAL A 189 -6.16 14.76 -11.30
N VAL A 190 -6.05 13.54 -11.76
CA VAL A 190 -6.61 13.07 -13.02
C VAL A 190 -7.84 12.22 -12.69
N SER A 191 -9.03 12.64 -13.16
CA SER A 191 -10.29 11.95 -12.90
C SER A 191 -10.45 10.68 -13.74
N ASP A 192 -11.32 9.78 -13.28
CA ASP A 192 -11.71 8.60 -14.03
C ASP A 192 -12.28 8.96 -15.40
N GLY A 193 -12.04 8.06 -16.38
CA GLY A 193 -12.41 8.24 -17.77
C GLY A 193 -11.29 8.78 -18.65
N ILE A 194 -10.25 9.39 -18.07
CA ILE A 194 -9.06 9.84 -18.81
C ILE A 194 -8.15 8.61 -19.00
N THR A 195 -7.78 8.37 -20.27
CA THR A 195 -7.04 7.15 -20.67
C THR A 195 -5.59 7.43 -21.07
N LYS A 196 -5.27 8.68 -21.42
CA LYS A 196 -3.93 9.09 -21.83
C LYS A 196 -3.57 10.47 -21.29
N ILE A 197 -2.37 10.60 -20.78
CA ILE A 197 -1.66 11.88 -20.60
C ILE A 197 -0.77 12.09 -21.83
N GLY A 198 -0.99 13.18 -22.54
CA GLY A 198 -0.29 13.47 -23.78
C GLY A 198 1.17 13.89 -23.61
N ASN A 199 1.87 14.02 -24.75
CA ASN A 199 3.26 14.43 -24.77
C ASN A 199 3.43 15.86 -24.23
N SER A 200 4.51 16.11 -23.50
CA SER A 200 4.94 17.42 -22.96
C SER A 200 3.86 18.17 -22.18
N LEU A 201 2.81 17.49 -21.71
CA LEU A 201 1.65 18.18 -21.09
C LEU A 201 2.05 18.97 -19.84
N PHE A 202 2.83 18.38 -18.92
CA PHE A 202 3.28 19.00 -17.68
C PHE A 202 4.80 19.27 -17.68
N GLU A 203 5.38 19.42 -18.85
CA GLU A 203 6.79 19.66 -18.97
C GLU A 203 7.18 20.95 -18.23
N ARG A 204 8.20 20.88 -17.35
CA ARG A 204 8.72 21.97 -16.53
C ARG A 204 7.77 22.55 -15.46
N CYS A 205 6.72 21.82 -15.05
CA CYS A 205 5.90 22.16 -13.89
C CYS A 205 6.66 21.84 -12.58
N LYS A 206 7.68 22.60 -12.25
CA LYS A 206 8.69 22.32 -11.20
C LYS A 206 8.11 22.19 -9.80
N SER A 207 7.03 22.92 -9.53
CA SER A 207 6.35 22.92 -8.21
C SER A 207 5.43 21.75 -8.00
N MET A 208 5.14 20.94 -9.04
CA MET A 208 4.24 19.80 -8.98
C MET A 208 4.87 18.64 -8.20
N ALA A 209 4.56 18.54 -6.92
CA ALA A 209 5.14 17.53 -6.02
C ALA A 209 4.38 16.20 -6.02
N SER A 210 3.11 16.17 -6.43
CA SER A 210 2.28 14.96 -6.42
C SER A 210 1.35 14.88 -7.63
N ALA A 211 1.07 13.64 -8.06
CA ALA A 211 0.09 13.33 -9.09
C ALA A 211 -0.71 12.09 -8.71
N SER A 212 -2.04 12.16 -8.86
CA SER A 212 -2.96 11.06 -8.65
C SER A 212 -3.55 10.65 -10.00
N PHE A 213 -3.42 9.35 -10.33
CA PHE A 213 -3.86 8.80 -11.60
C PHE A 213 -5.03 7.82 -11.42
N PRO A 214 -6.03 7.84 -12.31
CA PRO A 214 -7.18 6.95 -12.25
C PRO A 214 -6.86 5.55 -12.80
N ALA A 215 -7.69 4.57 -12.44
CA ALA A 215 -7.61 3.21 -12.98
C ALA A 215 -7.94 3.12 -14.49
N SER A 216 -8.49 4.17 -15.09
CA SER A 216 -8.72 4.26 -16.53
C SER A 216 -7.48 4.64 -17.34
N LEU A 217 -6.42 5.16 -16.70
CA LEU A 217 -5.20 5.61 -17.38
C LEU A 217 -4.40 4.42 -17.92
N THR A 218 -4.09 4.43 -19.20
CA THR A 218 -3.34 3.38 -19.88
C THR A 218 -2.02 3.85 -20.49
N GLU A 219 -1.90 5.15 -20.78
CA GLU A 219 -0.76 5.73 -21.48
C GLU A 219 -0.30 7.05 -20.86
N ILE A 220 1.00 7.21 -20.71
CA ILE A 220 1.69 8.44 -20.30
C ILE A 220 2.68 8.78 -21.42
N GLY A 221 2.51 9.94 -22.04
CA GLY A 221 3.27 10.35 -23.21
C GLY A 221 4.70 10.75 -22.95
N GLU A 222 5.42 11.02 -24.05
CA GLU A 222 6.80 11.51 -24.03
C GLU A 222 6.90 12.82 -23.27
N ARG A 223 7.91 12.98 -22.41
CA ARG A 223 8.22 14.21 -21.65
C ARG A 223 7.05 14.76 -20.83
N SER A 224 6.02 13.96 -20.55
CA SER A 224 4.80 14.45 -19.87
C SER A 224 5.08 15.11 -18.54
N PHE A 225 6.05 14.57 -17.76
CA PHE A 225 6.51 15.08 -16.48
C PHE A 225 8.02 15.33 -16.50
N PHE A 226 8.52 15.87 -17.60
CA PHE A 226 9.94 16.20 -17.73
C PHE A 226 10.23 17.51 -16.97
N MET A 227 10.88 17.40 -15.81
CA MET A 227 11.14 18.51 -14.87
C MET A 227 12.64 18.81 -14.78
N TYR A 228 13.31 18.93 -15.94
CA TYR A 228 14.76 19.19 -15.97
C TYR A 228 15.12 20.46 -15.20
N ASP A 229 16.15 20.37 -14.35
CA ASP A 229 16.79 21.42 -13.55
C ASP A 229 16.24 21.71 -12.14
N GLN A 230 15.11 21.28 -11.68
CA GLN A 230 14.72 21.34 -10.25
C GLN A 230 13.27 20.91 -10.01
N GLY A 231 13.00 20.18 -8.91
CA GLY A 231 11.66 19.89 -8.43
C GLY A 231 10.99 18.69 -9.12
N GLY A 232 9.68 18.73 -9.19
CA GLY A 232 8.84 17.68 -9.76
C GLY A 232 8.32 16.69 -8.72
N LEU A 233 7.78 15.59 -9.22
CA LEU A 233 7.13 14.57 -8.40
C LEU A 233 8.06 14.00 -7.33
N THR A 234 7.59 13.92 -6.10
CA THR A 234 8.30 13.28 -4.98
C THR A 234 8.01 11.80 -4.87
N GLU A 235 6.85 11.38 -5.39
CA GLU A 235 6.38 9.99 -5.43
C GLU A 235 5.75 9.70 -6.79
N LEU A 236 5.87 8.47 -7.26
CA LEU A 236 5.27 7.99 -8.48
C LEU A 236 4.49 6.70 -8.22
N ASN A 237 3.17 6.82 -8.14
CA ASN A 237 2.25 5.71 -7.96
C ASN A 237 1.49 5.46 -9.27
N LEU A 238 1.97 4.49 -10.05
CA LEU A 238 1.35 4.12 -11.33
C LEU A 238 0.22 3.11 -11.10
N PRO A 239 -1.00 3.37 -11.63
CA PRO A 239 -2.05 2.36 -11.60
C PRO A 239 -1.70 1.17 -12.49
N ALA A 240 -2.20 -0.02 -12.12
CA ALA A 240 -1.94 -1.26 -12.87
C ALA A 240 -2.50 -1.26 -14.31
N SER A 241 -3.33 -0.29 -14.65
CA SER A 241 -3.85 -0.09 -16.01
C SER A 241 -2.84 0.52 -16.97
N VAL A 242 -1.80 1.20 -16.46
CA VAL A 242 -0.78 1.82 -17.31
C VAL A 242 0.08 0.73 -17.95
N THR A 243 0.10 0.75 -19.28
CA THR A 243 0.88 -0.20 -20.10
C THR A 243 1.95 0.49 -20.96
N THR A 244 1.84 1.81 -21.15
CA THR A 244 2.73 2.57 -22.02
C THR A 244 3.23 3.83 -21.34
N ILE A 245 4.54 4.03 -21.34
CA ILE A 245 5.22 5.23 -20.85
C ILE A 245 6.20 5.71 -21.92
N GLY A 246 6.11 6.97 -22.30
CA GLY A 246 6.94 7.59 -23.33
C GLY A 246 8.37 7.90 -22.88
N GLU A 247 9.20 8.35 -23.85
CA GLU A 247 10.57 8.77 -23.61
C GLU A 247 10.65 9.94 -22.64
N LYS A 248 11.60 9.93 -21.70
CA LYS A 248 11.84 11.01 -20.72
C LYS A 248 10.63 11.39 -19.88
N ALA A 249 9.64 10.50 -19.74
CA ALA A 249 8.35 10.84 -19.14
C ALA A 249 8.45 11.32 -17.68
N PHE A 250 9.41 10.81 -16.91
CA PHE A 250 9.57 11.08 -15.48
C PHE A 250 11.00 11.53 -15.09
N ALA A 251 11.68 12.24 -15.95
CA ALA A 251 12.97 12.85 -15.57
C ALA A 251 12.73 13.99 -14.57
N CYS A 252 12.55 13.62 -13.28
CA CYS A 252 12.17 14.49 -12.15
C CYS A 252 13.26 14.44 -11.08
N GLU A 253 13.72 15.59 -10.60
CA GLU A 253 14.79 15.66 -9.60
C GLU A 253 14.37 15.26 -8.19
N SER A 254 13.08 15.23 -7.88
CA SER A 254 12.58 14.99 -6.50
C SER A 254 12.17 13.56 -6.19
N LEU A 255 12.15 12.66 -7.18
CA LEU A 255 11.85 11.24 -6.96
C LEU A 255 12.99 10.57 -6.17
N THR A 256 12.64 9.89 -5.07
CA THR A 256 13.64 9.17 -4.25
C THR A 256 13.65 7.66 -4.52
N SER A 257 12.50 7.13 -4.90
CA SER A 257 12.32 5.72 -5.27
C SER A 257 11.26 5.55 -6.34
N VAL A 258 11.34 4.44 -7.09
CA VAL A 258 10.35 4.10 -8.10
C VAL A 258 10.14 2.58 -8.19
N THR A 259 8.89 2.20 -8.46
CA THR A 259 8.55 0.84 -8.87
C THR A 259 7.90 0.88 -10.25
N LEU A 260 8.47 0.14 -11.20
CA LEU A 260 7.89 -0.08 -12.52
C LEU A 260 7.10 -1.39 -12.49
N PRO A 261 5.76 -1.35 -12.53
CA PRO A 261 4.93 -2.53 -12.35
C PRO A 261 4.99 -3.49 -13.56
N ALA A 262 4.66 -4.74 -13.32
CA ALA A 262 4.70 -5.82 -14.31
C ALA A 262 3.76 -5.61 -15.52
N THR A 263 2.78 -4.72 -15.40
CA THR A 263 1.81 -4.41 -16.45
C THR A 263 2.37 -3.54 -17.58
N LEU A 264 3.53 -2.90 -17.37
CA LEU A 264 4.15 -2.05 -18.37
C LEU A 264 4.71 -2.88 -19.53
N ALA A 265 4.26 -2.58 -20.74
CA ALA A 265 4.61 -3.29 -21.96
C ALA A 265 5.46 -2.45 -22.92
N THR A 266 5.25 -1.14 -22.96
CA THR A 266 6.00 -0.21 -23.81
C THR A 266 6.62 0.89 -22.99
N LEU A 267 7.94 0.98 -23.00
CA LEU A 267 8.73 1.90 -22.21
C LEU A 267 9.68 2.71 -23.08
N GLY A 268 9.61 4.01 -22.95
CA GLY A 268 10.52 4.95 -23.60
C GLY A 268 11.90 4.96 -22.95
N THR A 269 12.91 5.35 -23.71
CA THR A 269 14.27 5.56 -23.19
C THR A 269 14.36 6.80 -22.30
N TYR A 270 15.44 6.90 -21.50
CA TYR A 270 15.75 8.07 -20.65
C TYR A 270 14.66 8.40 -19.60
N MET A 271 13.86 7.41 -19.20
CA MET A 271 12.64 7.63 -18.40
C MET A 271 12.89 8.44 -17.12
N PHE A 272 13.99 8.16 -16.41
CA PHE A 272 14.40 8.82 -15.16
C PHE A 272 15.75 9.55 -15.29
N MET A 273 16.10 9.96 -16.51
CA MET A 273 17.37 10.65 -16.76
C MET A 273 17.56 11.83 -15.80
N ASP A 274 18.76 11.93 -15.21
CA ASP A 274 19.16 13.01 -14.30
C ASP A 274 18.23 13.24 -13.09
N SER A 275 17.47 12.22 -12.68
CA SER A 275 16.69 12.25 -11.43
C SER A 275 17.63 12.18 -10.23
N ARG A 276 18.14 13.34 -9.79
CA ARG A 276 19.29 13.48 -8.87
C ARG A 276 19.04 13.06 -7.42
N THR A 277 17.81 12.70 -7.06
CA THR A 277 17.46 12.15 -5.74
C THR A 277 17.05 10.67 -5.80
N LEU A 278 16.99 10.07 -6.99
CA LEU A 278 16.55 8.69 -7.17
C LEU A 278 17.64 7.70 -6.74
N THR A 279 17.51 7.17 -5.53
CA THR A 279 18.48 6.24 -4.94
C THR A 279 18.09 4.79 -5.00
N SER A 280 16.80 4.49 -5.22
CA SER A 280 16.27 3.13 -5.25
C SER A 280 15.29 2.92 -6.40
N ALA A 281 15.39 1.79 -7.09
CA ALA A 281 14.45 1.41 -8.13
C ALA A 281 14.13 -0.09 -8.07
N ARG A 282 12.86 -0.43 -8.35
CA ARG A 282 12.37 -1.78 -8.53
C ARG A 282 11.72 -1.91 -9.90
N VAL A 283 12.11 -2.91 -10.68
CA VAL A 283 11.55 -3.18 -12.00
C VAL A 283 10.87 -4.54 -11.99
N GLU A 284 9.58 -4.56 -12.27
CA GLU A 284 8.78 -5.79 -12.31
C GLU A 284 8.30 -6.12 -13.74
N CYS A 285 8.39 -5.18 -14.67
CA CYS A 285 8.04 -5.37 -16.09
C CYS A 285 9.12 -6.16 -16.84
N GLU A 286 8.78 -6.58 -18.06
CA GLU A 286 9.61 -7.49 -18.87
C GLU A 286 10.92 -6.85 -19.37
N GLU A 287 10.91 -5.54 -19.60
CA GLU A 287 12.07 -4.80 -20.16
C GLU A 287 12.49 -3.62 -19.26
N VAL A 288 13.78 -3.44 -19.04
CA VAL A 288 14.37 -2.18 -18.57
C VAL A 288 14.81 -1.41 -19.80
N PRO A 289 14.26 -0.22 -20.08
CA PRO A 289 14.60 0.52 -21.29
C PRO A 289 16.03 1.05 -21.27
N GLY A 290 16.56 1.35 -22.45
CA GLY A 290 17.89 1.96 -22.59
C GLY A 290 17.96 3.32 -21.91
N PHE A 291 19.11 3.64 -21.28
CA PHE A 291 19.36 4.89 -20.58
C PHE A 291 18.34 5.22 -19.46
N CYS A 292 17.62 4.21 -18.97
CA CYS A 292 16.49 4.40 -18.04
C CYS A 292 16.87 5.23 -16.81
N PHE A 293 18.00 4.92 -16.18
CA PHE A 293 18.48 5.53 -14.94
C PHE A 293 19.76 6.35 -15.11
N VAL A 294 20.06 6.80 -16.33
CA VAL A 294 21.29 7.55 -16.59
C VAL A 294 21.37 8.82 -15.75
N GLY A 295 22.54 9.05 -15.12
CA GLY A 295 22.78 10.25 -14.31
C GLY A 295 22.06 10.28 -12.95
N THR A 296 21.47 9.17 -12.50
CA THR A 296 20.84 9.07 -11.18
C THR A 296 21.83 8.63 -10.10
N PRO A 297 21.67 9.06 -8.82
CA PRO A 297 22.47 8.56 -7.70
C PRO A 297 22.01 7.18 -7.21
N LEU A 298 21.62 6.29 -8.12
CA LEU A 298 21.04 4.98 -7.82
C LEU A 298 22.01 4.13 -7.01
N GLN A 299 21.58 3.65 -5.84
CA GLN A 299 22.34 2.79 -4.93
C GLN A 299 21.74 1.39 -4.84
N SER A 300 20.47 1.25 -5.14
CA SER A 300 19.75 -0.02 -5.09
C SER A 300 18.90 -0.19 -6.34
N LEU A 301 19.10 -1.30 -7.04
CA LEU A 301 18.28 -1.73 -8.18
C LEU A 301 17.87 -3.17 -7.98
N THR A 302 16.55 -3.40 -7.89
CA THR A 302 15.98 -4.74 -7.84
C THR A 302 15.22 -5.03 -9.12
N LEU A 303 15.57 -6.10 -9.78
CA LEU A 303 14.90 -6.63 -10.97
C LEU A 303 14.12 -7.89 -10.58
N SER A 304 12.82 -7.92 -10.84
CA SER A 304 12.04 -9.14 -10.65
C SER A 304 12.43 -10.22 -11.66
N ASN A 305 12.04 -11.44 -11.42
CA ASN A 305 12.25 -12.56 -12.36
C ASN A 305 11.43 -12.45 -13.67
N ASN A 306 10.52 -11.45 -13.77
CA ASN A 306 9.81 -11.13 -14.99
C ASN A 306 10.71 -10.44 -16.03
N VAL A 307 11.78 -9.78 -15.58
CA VAL A 307 12.69 -9.05 -16.49
C VAL A 307 13.39 -10.03 -17.43
N LYS A 308 13.21 -9.80 -18.74
CA LYS A 308 13.79 -10.61 -19.83
C LYS A 308 14.76 -9.84 -20.72
N LYS A 309 14.73 -8.50 -20.59
CA LYS A 309 15.56 -7.64 -21.43
C LYS A 309 16.08 -6.42 -20.67
N LEU A 310 17.37 -6.16 -20.80
CA LEU A 310 18.04 -4.97 -20.32
C LEU A 310 18.44 -4.09 -21.49
N GLY A 311 18.05 -2.83 -21.43
CA GLY A 311 18.40 -1.83 -22.42
C GLY A 311 19.87 -1.42 -22.36
N SER A 312 20.38 -0.84 -23.43
CA SER A 312 21.74 -0.34 -23.48
C SER A 312 21.94 0.84 -22.53
N HIS A 313 23.10 0.89 -21.84
CA HIS A 313 23.50 2.01 -20.98
C HIS A 313 22.47 2.35 -19.87
N MET A 314 21.71 1.37 -19.38
CA MET A 314 20.57 1.62 -18.49
C MET A 314 20.94 2.32 -17.18
N ILE A 315 22.17 2.12 -16.68
CA ILE A 315 22.70 2.66 -15.41
C ILE A 315 23.92 3.57 -15.62
N ASN A 316 24.11 4.14 -16.80
CA ASN A 316 25.28 4.97 -17.07
C ASN A 316 25.29 6.21 -16.16
N TYR A 317 26.44 6.59 -15.65
CA TYR A 317 26.62 7.69 -14.67
C TYR A 317 25.88 7.48 -13.34
N THR A 318 25.76 6.23 -12.87
CA THR A 318 25.22 5.90 -11.54
C THR A 318 26.31 5.39 -10.60
N PRO A 319 26.21 5.53 -9.28
CA PRO A 319 27.12 4.91 -8.30
C PRO A 319 26.75 3.45 -7.99
N LEU A 320 25.93 2.78 -8.82
CA LEU A 320 25.46 1.42 -8.55
C LEU A 320 26.57 0.42 -8.81
N HIS A 321 26.96 -0.37 -7.79
CA HIS A 321 27.95 -1.44 -7.88
C HIS A 321 27.35 -2.84 -7.86
N GLU A 322 26.17 -2.98 -7.28
CA GLU A 322 25.45 -4.24 -7.16
C GLU A 322 23.98 -4.06 -7.51
N LEU A 323 23.41 -5.02 -8.23
CA LEU A 323 21.97 -5.12 -8.43
C LEU A 323 21.46 -6.49 -7.96
N THR A 324 20.20 -6.55 -7.55
CA THR A 324 19.52 -7.79 -7.19
C THR A 324 18.61 -8.24 -8.31
N TYR A 325 18.72 -9.50 -8.72
CA TYR A 325 17.78 -10.17 -9.61
C TYR A 325 17.03 -11.27 -8.86
N GLU A 326 15.71 -11.20 -8.82
CA GLU A 326 14.85 -12.13 -8.05
C GLU A 326 14.55 -13.44 -8.82
N GLY A 327 15.43 -13.89 -9.68
CA GLY A 327 15.44 -15.17 -10.36
C GLY A 327 16.71 -15.94 -10.04
N SER A 328 16.82 -17.16 -10.60
CA SER A 328 18.01 -17.98 -10.52
C SER A 328 19.12 -17.47 -11.43
N LEU A 329 20.33 -17.98 -11.29
CA LEU A 329 21.44 -17.75 -12.23
C LEU A 329 21.11 -18.22 -13.66
N ASP A 330 20.39 -19.34 -13.79
CA ASP A 330 19.94 -19.83 -15.09
C ASP A 330 18.92 -18.89 -15.73
N ASP A 331 17.99 -18.29 -14.93
CA ASP A 331 17.07 -17.26 -15.41
C ASP A 331 17.82 -16.01 -15.86
N TRP A 332 18.83 -15.58 -15.06
CA TRP A 332 19.68 -14.44 -15.38
C TRP A 332 20.47 -14.65 -16.68
N ALA A 333 20.96 -15.86 -16.91
CA ALA A 333 21.67 -16.21 -18.16
C ALA A 333 20.77 -16.05 -19.40
N ALA A 334 19.46 -16.26 -19.25
CA ALA A 334 18.47 -16.10 -20.32
C ALA A 334 18.07 -14.63 -20.57
N VAL A 335 18.38 -13.69 -19.66
CA VAL A 335 18.08 -12.27 -19.83
C VAL A 335 18.91 -11.71 -20.99
N THR A 336 18.25 -11.13 -21.99
CA THR A 336 18.91 -10.43 -23.09
C THR A 336 19.48 -9.09 -22.59
N LYS A 337 20.75 -8.85 -22.84
CA LYS A 337 21.48 -7.68 -22.36
C LYS A 337 21.87 -6.77 -23.54
N GLY A 338 21.46 -5.49 -23.46
CA GLY A 338 21.86 -4.46 -24.41
C GLY A 338 23.33 -4.08 -24.28
N GLY A 339 23.87 -3.33 -25.25
CA GLY A 339 25.25 -2.89 -25.18
C GLY A 339 25.55 -2.02 -23.98
N ASN A 340 26.64 -2.30 -23.26
CA ASN A 340 27.06 -1.55 -22.07
C ASN A 340 25.95 -1.41 -21.01
N TRP A 341 25.12 -2.45 -20.84
CA TRP A 341 24.02 -2.48 -19.88
C TRP A 341 24.53 -2.32 -18.43
N ASP A 342 25.72 -2.83 -18.15
CA ASP A 342 26.44 -2.89 -16.88
C ASP A 342 27.40 -1.70 -16.64
N ASN A 343 27.54 -0.83 -17.64
CA ASN A 343 28.41 0.33 -17.51
C ASN A 343 27.73 1.44 -16.72
N ASN A 344 28.30 1.77 -15.57
CA ASN A 344 27.87 2.89 -14.74
C ASN A 344 28.87 4.07 -14.80
N SER A 345 29.98 3.97 -15.54
CA SER A 345 31.04 4.97 -15.52
C SER A 345 30.74 6.17 -16.39
N GLY A 346 30.82 7.32 -15.76
CA GLY A 346 30.92 8.61 -16.45
C GLY A 346 32.34 9.04 -16.78
N GLN A 347 33.33 8.64 -16.02
CA GLN A 347 34.74 8.99 -16.25
C GLN A 347 35.67 7.97 -15.58
N GLY A 348 36.34 7.15 -16.35
CA GLY A 348 37.59 6.50 -15.96
C GLY A 348 37.53 5.05 -15.52
N ASP A 349 36.41 4.50 -15.09
CA ASP A 349 36.26 3.07 -14.87
C ASP A 349 35.31 2.49 -15.93
N PRO A 350 35.77 1.63 -16.86
CA PRO A 350 34.93 1.09 -17.93
C PRO A 350 33.86 0.11 -17.46
N HIS A 351 33.85 -0.26 -16.17
CA HIS A 351 32.92 -1.20 -15.60
C HIS A 351 32.52 -0.79 -14.20
N GLY A 352 31.29 -0.35 -14.04
CA GLY A 352 30.84 0.14 -12.77
C GLY A 352 30.06 -0.86 -11.94
N LEU A 353 29.36 -1.82 -12.56
CA LEU A 353 28.64 -2.88 -11.84
C LEU A 353 29.62 -4.02 -11.54
N ASP A 354 29.74 -4.37 -10.26
CA ASP A 354 30.65 -5.42 -9.80
C ASP A 354 29.90 -6.75 -9.60
N ARG A 355 28.62 -6.69 -9.24
CA ARG A 355 27.85 -7.89 -8.87
C ARG A 355 26.40 -7.85 -9.30
N VAL A 356 25.89 -9.04 -9.66
CA VAL A 356 24.45 -9.32 -9.80
C VAL A 356 24.10 -10.44 -8.83
N GLN A 357 23.36 -10.12 -7.78
CA GLN A 357 22.89 -11.09 -6.80
C GLN A 357 21.64 -11.79 -7.33
N CYS A 358 21.65 -13.13 -7.40
CA CYS A 358 20.53 -14.00 -7.75
C CYS A 358 20.08 -14.84 -6.54
N LEU A 359 19.03 -15.67 -6.70
CA LEU A 359 18.50 -16.51 -5.62
C LEU A 359 19.42 -17.67 -5.19
N ASP A 360 20.21 -18.20 -6.12
CA ASP A 360 21.03 -19.40 -5.97
C ASP A 360 22.53 -19.11 -6.16
N GLY A 361 22.93 -17.85 -5.98
CA GLY A 361 24.32 -17.41 -6.13
C GLY A 361 24.41 -16.01 -6.73
N TYR A 362 25.51 -15.67 -7.34
CA TYR A 362 25.74 -14.37 -7.93
C TYR A 362 26.64 -14.41 -9.17
N MET A 363 26.53 -13.39 -10.00
CA MET A 363 27.50 -13.06 -11.04
C MET A 363 28.46 -12.02 -10.50
N GLU A 364 29.77 -12.19 -10.65
CA GLU A 364 30.80 -11.23 -10.25
C GLU A 364 31.64 -10.82 -11.47
N TYR A 365 31.92 -9.53 -11.60
CA TYR A 365 32.72 -9.03 -12.71
C TYR A 365 34.22 -9.10 -12.39
N ASP A 366 34.94 -9.93 -13.17
CA ASP A 366 36.39 -10.01 -13.09
C ASP A 366 37.02 -8.84 -13.90
N ARG A 367 37.57 -7.84 -13.17
CA ARG A 367 38.17 -6.66 -13.76
C ARG A 367 39.49 -6.93 -14.51
N GLU A 368 40.19 -8.02 -14.14
CA GLU A 368 41.46 -8.41 -14.79
C GLU A 368 41.18 -9.05 -16.16
N ASN A 369 40.22 -9.98 -16.19
CA ASN A 369 39.87 -10.72 -17.43
C ASN A 369 38.76 -10.03 -18.25
N ARG A 370 38.07 -9.03 -17.67
CA ARG A 370 36.95 -8.25 -18.26
C ARG A 370 35.76 -9.14 -18.64
N GLU A 371 35.43 -10.08 -17.77
CA GLU A 371 34.29 -11.00 -17.97
C GLU A 371 33.48 -11.22 -16.69
N TRP A 372 32.23 -11.60 -16.88
CA TRP A 372 31.35 -12.01 -15.80
C TRP A 372 31.55 -13.47 -15.46
N THR A 373 31.78 -13.80 -14.18
CA THR A 373 31.94 -15.16 -13.67
C THR A 373 30.75 -15.52 -12.77
N GLU A 374 30.31 -16.75 -12.86
CA GLU A 374 29.20 -17.30 -12.09
C GLU A 374 29.73 -17.95 -10.80
N VAL A 375 29.09 -17.63 -9.66
CA VAL A 375 29.35 -18.26 -8.36
C VAL A 375 28.03 -18.80 -7.82
N ARG A 376 27.90 -20.12 -7.71
CA ARG A 376 26.72 -20.80 -7.14
C ARG A 376 26.92 -21.03 -5.63
N GLU A 377 25.87 -20.76 -4.84
CA GLU A 377 25.82 -20.97 -3.39
C GLU A 377 24.95 -22.18 -3.01
#